data_7384b7f9b9883aa16d0fc4b3ef8cbef8
#
_entry.id   7384b7f9b9883aa16d0fc4b3ef8cbef8
#
_cell.length_a   1.000
_cell.length_b   1.000
_cell.length_c   1.000
_cell.angle_alpha   90.00
_cell.angle_beta   90.00
_cell.angle_gamma   90.00
#
_symmetry.space_group_name_H-M   'P 1'
#
loop_
_entity.id
_entity.type
_entity.pdbx_description
1 polymer ?
#
loop_
_entity_poly.entity_id
_entity_poly.type
_entity_poly.pdbx_seq_one_letter_code
_entity_poly.pdbx_strand_id
1 'polypeptide(L)'
;MARLKQAMITAVGILLITVYPNQGSAQLIGSSEVLEWQSPPPDHRISYGPGAQQFGNLRLPTGTSPHPVVVFIHGGCWLSAFDIQHVGQSEVAIAEAGYAVWSIEYRRLGDEGGGWPSTYLDVGQGIDHLHEIAEPYSLDLSRVVVAGHSAGGALALWAAARGKIDDQSALYTTEPLPVQAVFALAPAADLEALEERGSCGNAVGRLMGGTPAEYPERYQAASPMQ
;
A
#
# COMPACT_ATOMS: atom_id res chain seq x y z
N MET A 1 -87.99 -27.52 -6.37
CA MET A 1 -86.71 -27.84 -6.95
C MET A 1 -85.76 -26.62 -6.79
N ALA A 2 -84.97 -26.60 -5.74
CA ALA A 2 -84.06 -25.51 -5.45
C ALA A 2 -82.60 -26.01 -5.66
N ARG A 3 -81.90 -25.42 -6.58
CA ARG A 3 -80.46 -25.71 -6.83
C ARG A 3 -79.60 -24.89 -5.89
N LEU A 4 -78.92 -25.51 -4.96
CA LEU A 4 -77.80 -24.93 -4.19
C LEU A 4 -76.66 -24.61 -5.13
N LYS A 5 -76.23 -23.34 -5.15
CA LYS A 5 -74.98 -22.94 -5.71
C LYS A 5 -73.93 -22.96 -4.59
N GLN A 6 -72.96 -23.84 -4.74
CA GLN A 6 -71.79 -23.95 -3.85
C GLN A 6 -70.76 -22.91 -4.26
N ALA A 7 -70.49 -21.95 -3.42
CA ALA A 7 -69.42 -20.96 -3.63
C ALA A 7 -68.10 -21.54 -3.12
N MET A 8 -67.16 -21.72 -4.03
CA MET A 8 -65.73 -22.08 -3.72
C MET A 8 -65.00 -20.82 -3.26
N ILE A 9 -64.64 -20.76 -2.01
CA ILE A 9 -63.76 -19.72 -1.47
C ILE A 9 -62.31 -20.22 -1.68
N THR A 10 -61.62 -19.58 -2.58
CA THR A 10 -60.17 -19.82 -2.79
C THR A 10 -59.43 -18.99 -1.75
N ALA A 11 -58.83 -19.63 -0.75
CA ALA A 11 -57.93 -18.98 0.21
C ALA A 11 -56.59 -18.70 -0.47
N VAL A 12 -56.31 -17.43 -0.74
CA VAL A 12 -54.99 -16.96 -1.15
C VAL A 12 -54.13 -16.83 0.09
N GLY A 13 -53.24 -17.80 0.30
CA GLY A 13 -52.23 -17.74 1.35
C GLY A 13 -51.17 -16.69 0.99
N ILE A 14 -51.16 -15.56 1.70
CA ILE A 14 -50.09 -14.57 1.63
C ILE A 14 -48.89 -15.12 2.43
N LEU A 15 -47.86 -15.58 1.74
CA LEU A 15 -46.58 -15.96 2.33
C LEU A 15 -45.84 -14.66 2.69
N LEU A 16 -45.90 -14.24 3.95
CA LEU A 16 -45.06 -13.18 4.48
C LEU A 16 -43.60 -13.68 4.61
N ILE A 17 -42.78 -13.36 3.61
CA ILE A 17 -41.34 -13.53 3.72
C ILE A 17 -40.82 -12.40 4.63
N THR A 18 -40.59 -12.70 5.90
CA THR A 18 -39.86 -11.82 6.81
C THR A 18 -38.39 -11.86 6.41
N VAL A 19 -37.94 -10.88 5.62
CA VAL A 19 -36.54 -10.63 5.41
C VAL A 19 -36.01 -10.02 6.71
N TYR A 20 -35.35 -10.85 7.52
CA TYR A 20 -34.55 -10.34 8.63
C TYR A 20 -33.33 -9.67 8.01
N PRO A 21 -33.10 -8.35 8.18
CA PRO A 21 -31.81 -7.77 7.82
C PRO A 21 -30.77 -8.43 8.72
N ASN A 22 -29.87 -9.17 8.10
CA ASN A 22 -28.70 -9.67 8.80
C ASN A 22 -27.87 -8.44 9.20
N GLN A 23 -28.09 -7.94 10.42
CA GLN A 23 -27.28 -6.90 11.04
C GLN A 23 -25.96 -7.53 11.46
N GLY A 24 -25.15 -7.93 10.48
CA GLY A 24 -23.75 -8.18 10.73
C GLY A 24 -23.14 -6.86 11.20
N SER A 25 -22.95 -6.71 12.50
CA SER A 25 -22.16 -5.62 13.03
C SER A 25 -20.76 -5.79 12.45
N ALA A 26 -20.36 -4.86 11.56
CA ALA A 26 -18.98 -4.82 11.10
C ALA A 26 -18.10 -4.59 12.34
N GLN A 27 -17.31 -5.59 12.69
CA GLN A 27 -16.35 -5.46 13.77
C GLN A 27 -15.24 -4.53 13.27
N LEU A 28 -15.03 -3.44 13.98
CA LEU A 28 -13.89 -2.55 13.70
C LEU A 28 -12.62 -3.25 14.17
N ILE A 29 -11.71 -3.47 13.25
CA ILE A 29 -10.40 -4.08 13.50
C ILE A 29 -9.40 -2.95 13.73
N GLY A 30 -8.71 -2.98 14.86
CA GLY A 30 -7.66 -2.00 15.19
C GLY A 30 -6.34 -2.31 14.49
N SER A 31 -5.47 -1.31 14.34
CA SER A 31 -4.15 -1.49 13.73
C SER A 31 -3.28 -2.52 14.46
N SER A 32 -3.37 -2.60 15.80
CA SER A 32 -2.65 -3.61 16.60
C SER A 32 -3.11 -5.03 16.28
N GLU A 33 -4.40 -5.24 16.02
CA GLU A 33 -4.94 -6.55 15.68
C GLU A 33 -4.44 -7.02 14.30
N VAL A 34 -4.32 -6.10 13.33
CA VAL A 34 -3.77 -6.41 12.01
C VAL A 34 -2.31 -6.87 12.09
N LEU A 35 -1.51 -6.30 13.01
CA LEU A 35 -0.12 -6.69 13.22
C LEU A 35 0.03 -8.10 13.84
N GLU A 36 -1.00 -8.60 14.51
CA GLU A 36 -1.01 -9.96 15.08
C GLU A 36 -1.35 -11.03 14.02
N TRP A 37 -1.84 -10.63 12.86
CA TRP A 37 -2.21 -11.57 11.81
C TRP A 37 -0.99 -12.22 11.18
N GLN A 38 -0.95 -13.55 11.27
CA GLN A 38 0.09 -14.34 10.62
C GLN A 38 -0.21 -14.44 9.12
N SER A 39 0.78 -14.18 8.30
CA SER A 39 0.76 -14.50 6.86
C SER A 39 1.79 -15.60 6.57
N PRO A 40 1.56 -16.45 5.55
CA PRO A 40 2.59 -17.35 5.08
C PRO A 40 3.89 -16.62 4.76
N PRO A 41 5.06 -17.24 4.89
CA PRO A 41 6.31 -16.60 4.48
C PRO A 41 6.28 -16.22 2.99
N PRO A 42 6.99 -15.17 2.56
CA PRO A 42 7.15 -14.86 1.14
C PRO A 42 7.93 -15.98 0.44
N ASP A 43 7.78 -16.08 -0.89
CA ASP A 43 8.57 -17.04 -1.68
C ASP A 43 10.06 -16.68 -1.63
N HIS A 44 10.37 -15.38 -1.67
CA HIS A 44 11.74 -14.89 -1.58
C HIS A 44 11.81 -13.60 -0.74
N ARG A 45 12.92 -13.46 0.01
CA ARG A 45 13.34 -12.18 0.59
C ARG A 45 14.64 -11.79 -0.09
N ILE A 46 14.65 -10.63 -0.74
CA ILE A 46 15.75 -10.18 -1.59
C ILE A 46 16.21 -8.81 -1.12
N SER A 47 17.51 -8.65 -0.85
CA SER A 47 18.10 -7.36 -0.51
C SER A 47 18.27 -6.51 -1.78
N TYR A 48 17.90 -5.24 -1.71
CA TYR A 48 18.14 -4.25 -2.76
C TYR A 48 19.23 -3.23 -2.38
N GLY A 49 19.80 -3.38 -1.18
CA GLY A 49 20.87 -2.54 -0.67
C GLY A 49 21.58 -3.19 0.52
N PRO A 50 22.63 -2.55 1.06
CA PRO A 50 23.46 -3.12 2.13
C PRO A 50 22.85 -2.99 3.54
N GLY A 51 21.84 -2.13 3.73
CA GLY A 51 21.20 -1.88 5.03
C GLY A 51 20.22 -2.99 5.43
N ALA A 52 20.05 -3.18 6.73
CA ALA A 52 19.18 -4.22 7.27
C ALA A 52 17.69 -4.05 6.87
N GLN A 53 17.26 -2.82 6.59
CA GLN A 53 15.91 -2.49 6.11
C GLN A 53 15.81 -2.36 4.59
N GLN A 54 16.91 -2.57 3.86
CA GLN A 54 16.93 -2.47 2.40
C GLN A 54 16.69 -3.83 1.75
N PHE A 55 15.49 -4.37 1.93
CA PHE A 55 15.05 -5.63 1.33
C PHE A 55 13.58 -5.55 0.90
N GLY A 56 13.17 -6.49 0.08
CA GLY A 56 11.76 -6.73 -0.22
C GLY A 56 11.39 -8.19 -0.10
N ASN A 57 10.11 -8.42 0.07
CA ASN A 57 9.49 -9.74 -0.01
C ASN A 57 8.84 -9.90 -1.37
N LEU A 58 9.20 -10.96 -2.09
CA LEU A 58 8.58 -11.32 -3.37
C LEU A 58 7.63 -12.49 -3.15
N ARG A 59 6.38 -12.35 -3.62
CA ARG A 59 5.41 -13.42 -3.76
C ARG A 59 5.07 -13.59 -5.22
N LEU A 60 5.08 -14.83 -5.68
CA LEU A 60 4.76 -15.18 -7.06
C LEU A 60 3.36 -15.79 -7.13
N PRO A 61 2.52 -15.36 -8.08
CA PRO A 61 1.22 -15.98 -8.29
C PRO A 61 1.39 -17.34 -8.95
N THR A 62 0.38 -18.19 -8.82
CA THR A 62 0.23 -19.35 -9.71
C THR A 62 -0.26 -18.90 -11.08
N GLY A 63 0.20 -19.53 -12.16
CA GLY A 63 -0.30 -19.24 -13.50
C GLY A 63 0.80 -18.99 -14.54
N THR A 64 0.39 -18.37 -15.66
CA THR A 64 1.31 -18.12 -16.77
C THR A 64 2.13 -16.86 -16.57
N SER A 65 3.45 -17.00 -16.74
CA SER A 65 4.40 -15.87 -16.78
C SER A 65 4.47 -15.23 -18.20
N PRO A 66 4.97 -13.97 -18.34
CA PRO A 66 5.47 -13.12 -17.28
C PRO A 66 4.35 -12.48 -16.45
N HIS A 67 4.59 -12.31 -15.16
CA HIS A 67 3.61 -11.84 -14.19
C HIS A 67 3.54 -10.31 -14.10
N PRO A 68 2.34 -9.69 -14.11
CA PRO A 68 2.20 -8.29 -13.77
C PRO A 68 2.60 -8.07 -12.30
N VAL A 69 3.15 -6.91 -11.97
CA VAL A 69 3.74 -6.64 -10.67
C VAL A 69 2.95 -5.61 -9.89
N VAL A 70 2.66 -5.90 -8.64
CA VAL A 70 2.25 -4.92 -7.64
C VAL A 70 3.40 -4.70 -6.67
N VAL A 71 3.99 -3.50 -6.69
CA VAL A 71 4.88 -3.06 -5.62
C VAL A 71 4.02 -2.59 -4.46
N PHE A 72 4.24 -3.13 -3.26
CA PHE A 72 3.47 -2.73 -2.09
C PHE A 72 4.35 -2.02 -1.06
N ILE A 73 3.94 -0.82 -0.62
CA ILE A 73 4.65 -0.01 0.37
C ILE A 73 3.81 0.08 1.63
N HIS A 74 4.34 -0.41 2.74
CA HIS A 74 3.63 -0.42 4.02
C HIS A 74 3.52 0.97 4.64
N GLY A 75 2.51 1.15 5.50
CA GLY A 75 2.30 2.36 6.29
C GLY A 75 3.00 2.32 7.65
N GLY A 76 2.47 3.11 8.60
CA GLY A 76 2.96 3.16 9.97
C GLY A 76 3.64 4.48 10.33
N CYS A 77 3.16 5.60 9.75
CA CYS A 77 3.68 6.94 10.08
C CYS A 77 5.21 7.08 9.92
N TRP A 78 5.82 6.32 9.03
CA TRP A 78 7.28 6.25 8.84
C TRP A 78 8.06 5.90 10.13
N LEU A 79 7.43 5.21 11.09
CA LEU A 79 8.04 4.82 12.37
C LEU A 79 8.53 3.38 12.33
N SER A 80 9.70 3.11 12.90
CA SER A 80 10.29 1.76 12.98
C SER A 80 9.50 0.75 13.82
N ALA A 81 8.46 1.21 14.52
CA ALA A 81 7.51 0.34 15.21
C ALA A 81 6.59 -0.47 14.26
N PHE A 82 6.54 -0.11 12.98
CA PHE A 82 5.75 -0.77 11.94
C PHE A 82 6.66 -1.19 10.81
N ASP A 83 6.52 -2.41 10.33
CA ASP A 83 7.35 -2.99 9.29
C ASP A 83 6.50 -3.64 8.18
N ILE A 84 7.18 -4.29 7.26
CA ILE A 84 6.58 -4.98 6.10
C ILE A 84 5.54 -6.05 6.49
N GLN A 85 5.53 -6.57 7.73
CA GLN A 85 4.53 -7.55 8.18
C GLN A 85 3.12 -6.95 8.19
N HIS A 86 3.02 -5.63 8.33
CA HIS A 86 1.74 -4.89 8.26
C HIS A 86 0.93 -5.20 6.99
N VAL A 87 1.56 -5.57 5.91
CA VAL A 87 0.90 -5.80 4.61
C VAL A 87 0.82 -7.26 4.20
N GLY A 88 1.32 -8.18 5.02
CA GLY A 88 1.47 -9.59 4.67
C GLY A 88 0.20 -10.28 4.20
N GLN A 89 -0.97 -10.00 4.79
CA GLN A 89 -2.26 -10.56 4.35
C GLN A 89 -2.69 -9.97 2.99
N SER A 90 -2.42 -8.69 2.76
CA SER A 90 -2.69 -8.05 1.46
C SER A 90 -1.81 -8.62 0.36
N GLU A 91 -0.54 -8.90 0.66
CA GLU A 91 0.38 -9.56 -0.29
C GLU A 91 -0.17 -10.92 -0.75
N VAL A 92 -0.65 -11.73 0.20
CA VAL A 92 -1.23 -13.05 -0.12
C VAL A 92 -2.44 -12.92 -1.04
N ALA A 93 -3.38 -12.05 -0.69
CA ALA A 93 -4.60 -11.84 -1.47
C ALA A 93 -4.31 -11.33 -2.90
N ILE A 94 -3.31 -10.45 -3.05
CA ILE A 94 -2.90 -9.93 -4.36
C ILE A 94 -2.22 -11.04 -5.19
N ALA A 95 -1.37 -11.87 -4.57
CA ALA A 95 -0.74 -13.00 -5.25
C ALA A 95 -1.77 -14.04 -5.70
N GLU A 96 -2.76 -14.35 -4.86
CA GLU A 96 -3.88 -15.23 -5.21
C GLU A 96 -4.74 -14.67 -6.38
N ALA A 97 -4.80 -13.35 -6.52
CA ALA A 97 -5.46 -12.68 -7.64
C ALA A 97 -4.64 -12.70 -8.94
N GLY A 98 -3.44 -13.28 -8.95
CA GLY A 98 -2.64 -13.50 -10.17
C GLY A 98 -1.56 -12.46 -10.45
N TYR A 99 -1.19 -11.65 -9.44
CA TYR A 99 -0.12 -10.64 -9.55
C TYR A 99 1.12 -11.06 -8.76
N ALA A 100 2.30 -10.86 -9.31
CA ALA A 100 3.52 -10.88 -8.49
C ALA A 100 3.50 -9.69 -7.53
N VAL A 101 3.84 -9.92 -6.26
CA VAL A 101 3.87 -8.85 -5.25
C VAL A 101 5.31 -8.65 -4.80
N TRP A 102 5.80 -7.44 -4.95
CA TRP A 102 7.08 -6.98 -4.45
C TRP A 102 6.84 -5.97 -3.33
N SER A 103 6.83 -6.42 -2.08
CA SER A 103 6.68 -5.53 -0.94
C SER A 103 8.03 -5.05 -0.47
N ILE A 104 8.15 -3.73 -0.25
CA ILE A 104 9.41 -3.07 0.08
C ILE A 104 9.43 -2.72 1.57
N GLU A 105 10.48 -3.15 2.28
CA GLU A 105 10.90 -2.59 3.56
C GLU A 105 11.81 -1.40 3.28
N TYR A 106 11.88 -0.43 4.17
CA TYR A 106 12.66 0.78 4.00
C TYR A 106 13.07 1.35 5.36
N ARG A 107 14.13 2.17 5.44
CA ARG A 107 14.56 2.84 6.67
C ARG A 107 13.53 3.88 7.12
N ARG A 108 13.14 3.81 8.37
CA ARG A 108 12.12 4.64 9.02
C ARG A 108 12.71 5.45 10.15
N LEU A 109 11.94 6.36 10.71
CA LEU A 109 12.28 7.05 11.96
C LEU A 109 12.46 6.05 13.11
N GLY A 110 13.66 6.00 13.66
CA GLY A 110 14.08 5.02 14.67
C GLY A 110 15.07 4.00 14.13
N ASP A 111 15.14 3.80 12.83
CA ASP A 111 16.20 3.02 12.18
C ASP A 111 17.44 3.89 11.95
N GLU A 112 18.64 3.28 11.92
CA GLU A 112 19.87 3.98 11.62
C GLU A 112 19.82 4.58 10.21
N GLY A 113 20.01 5.88 10.10
CA GLY A 113 19.94 6.62 8.84
C GLY A 113 18.53 6.78 8.25
N GLY A 114 17.47 6.48 9.02
CA GLY A 114 16.08 6.72 8.58
C GLY A 114 15.70 8.20 8.60
N GLY A 115 14.71 8.57 7.78
CA GLY A 115 14.28 9.96 7.55
C GLY A 115 14.77 10.50 6.21
N TRP A 116 14.75 11.82 6.06
CA TRP A 116 15.18 12.50 4.83
C TRP A 116 16.70 12.41 4.60
N PRO A 117 17.14 12.15 3.36
CA PRO A 117 16.36 11.71 2.20
C PRO A 117 16.20 10.19 2.12
N SER A 118 16.80 9.44 3.05
CA SER A 118 17.05 8.00 2.96
C SER A 118 15.79 7.17 2.84
N THR A 119 14.71 7.53 3.57
CA THR A 119 13.43 6.83 3.48
C THR A 119 12.89 6.83 2.04
N TYR A 120 12.95 7.95 1.36
CA TYR A 120 12.50 8.09 -0.02
C TYR A 120 13.43 7.38 -1.00
N LEU A 121 14.75 7.52 -0.80
CA LEU A 121 15.76 6.86 -1.64
C LEU A 121 15.67 5.35 -1.54
N ASP A 122 15.41 4.80 -0.35
CA ASP A 122 15.22 3.37 -0.17
C ASP A 122 14.00 2.85 -0.96
N VAL A 123 12.86 3.55 -0.86
CA VAL A 123 11.66 3.20 -1.62
C VAL A 123 11.93 3.29 -3.13
N GLY A 124 12.59 4.36 -3.58
CA GLY A 124 12.98 4.50 -4.98
C GLY A 124 13.87 3.36 -5.45
N GLN A 125 14.93 3.06 -4.72
CA GLN A 125 15.86 1.98 -5.01
C GLN A 125 15.19 0.61 -4.99
N GLY A 126 14.31 0.36 -4.01
CA GLY A 126 13.56 -0.88 -3.92
C GLY A 126 12.63 -1.11 -5.11
N ILE A 127 11.99 -0.05 -5.64
CA ILE A 127 11.20 -0.13 -6.87
C ILE A 127 12.11 -0.42 -8.08
N ASP A 128 13.21 0.33 -8.21
CA ASP A 128 14.12 0.22 -9.35
C ASP A 128 14.87 -1.13 -9.38
N HIS A 129 15.01 -1.80 -8.21
CA HIS A 129 15.58 -3.14 -8.11
C HIS A 129 14.77 -4.21 -8.89
N LEU A 130 13.52 -3.92 -9.25
CA LEU A 130 12.77 -4.77 -10.17
C LEU A 130 13.48 -5.00 -11.50
N HIS A 131 14.32 -4.07 -11.97
CA HIS A 131 15.16 -4.29 -13.17
C HIS A 131 16.09 -5.50 -13.04
N GLU A 132 16.60 -5.75 -11.83
CA GLU A 132 17.55 -6.84 -11.55
C GLU A 132 16.84 -8.18 -11.35
N ILE A 133 15.63 -8.15 -10.77
CA ILE A 133 14.90 -9.38 -10.42
C ILE A 133 13.83 -9.77 -11.46
N ALA A 134 13.56 -8.95 -12.46
CA ALA A 134 12.49 -9.22 -13.43
C ALA A 134 12.73 -10.50 -14.25
N GLU A 135 13.93 -10.68 -14.78
CA GLU A 135 14.24 -11.85 -15.61
C GLU A 135 14.26 -13.15 -14.81
N PRO A 136 14.96 -13.25 -13.65
CA PRO A 136 14.98 -14.46 -12.83
C PRO A 136 13.59 -14.93 -12.36
N TYR A 137 12.68 -13.99 -12.12
CA TYR A 137 11.35 -14.29 -11.58
C TYR A 137 10.21 -14.11 -12.60
N SER A 138 10.56 -13.90 -13.87
CA SER A 138 9.60 -13.72 -14.97
C SER A 138 8.55 -12.63 -14.68
N LEU A 139 9.01 -11.47 -14.26
CA LEU A 139 8.16 -10.30 -13.96
C LEU A 139 7.99 -9.43 -15.22
N ASP A 140 6.80 -8.88 -15.41
CA ASP A 140 6.49 -8.00 -16.55
C ASP A 140 6.58 -6.53 -16.12
N LEU A 141 7.73 -5.89 -16.38
CA LEU A 141 7.95 -4.49 -16.06
C LEU A 141 7.13 -3.51 -16.91
N SER A 142 6.47 -3.96 -17.97
CA SER A 142 5.50 -3.13 -18.69
C SER A 142 4.17 -3.02 -17.95
N ARG A 143 3.95 -3.81 -16.89
CA ARG A 143 2.73 -3.86 -16.08
C ARG A 143 3.05 -3.76 -14.59
N VAL A 144 3.61 -2.62 -14.17
CA VAL A 144 3.95 -2.33 -12.77
C VAL A 144 2.97 -1.33 -12.18
N VAL A 145 2.33 -1.70 -11.07
CA VAL A 145 1.49 -0.82 -10.26
C VAL A 145 2.14 -0.66 -8.90
N VAL A 146 2.14 0.55 -8.35
CA VAL A 146 2.58 0.79 -6.97
C VAL A 146 1.37 0.98 -6.08
N ALA A 147 1.29 0.21 -5.02
CA ALA A 147 0.25 0.31 -4.00
C ALA A 147 0.85 0.68 -2.64
N GLY A 148 0.09 1.37 -1.81
CA GLY A 148 0.53 1.67 -0.45
C GLY A 148 -0.58 2.21 0.43
N HIS A 149 -0.42 2.04 1.75
CA HIS A 149 -1.39 2.48 2.74
C HIS A 149 -0.81 3.59 3.62
N SER A 150 -1.60 4.63 3.92
CA SER A 150 -1.21 5.71 4.85
C SER A 150 0.12 6.37 4.43
N ALA A 151 1.17 6.33 5.26
CA ALA A 151 2.53 6.77 4.93
C ALA A 151 3.06 6.09 3.65
N GLY A 152 2.83 4.77 3.50
CA GLY A 152 3.18 4.04 2.27
C GLY A 152 2.38 4.48 1.06
N GLY A 153 1.13 4.94 1.25
CA GLY A 153 0.33 5.56 0.20
C GLY A 153 0.90 6.88 -0.31
N ALA A 154 1.45 7.71 0.60
CA ALA A 154 2.19 8.92 0.23
C ALA A 154 3.46 8.58 -0.57
N LEU A 155 4.23 7.59 -0.09
CA LEU A 155 5.43 7.11 -0.79
C LEU A 155 5.12 6.50 -2.16
N ALA A 156 3.96 5.82 -2.31
CA ALA A 156 3.50 5.28 -3.59
C ALA A 156 3.17 6.40 -4.60
N LEU A 157 2.45 7.44 -4.16
CA LEU A 157 2.15 8.61 -5.00
C LEU A 157 3.43 9.37 -5.40
N TRP A 158 4.33 9.58 -4.44
CA TRP A 158 5.64 10.17 -4.70
C TRP A 158 6.44 9.36 -5.74
N ALA A 159 6.47 8.04 -5.57
CA ALA A 159 7.21 7.13 -6.45
C ALA A 159 6.74 7.23 -7.91
N ALA A 160 5.45 7.40 -8.15
CA ALA A 160 4.91 7.60 -9.51
C ALA A 160 5.28 8.95 -10.12
N ALA A 161 5.60 9.94 -9.29
CA ALA A 161 6.01 11.28 -9.74
C ALA A 161 7.53 11.43 -9.91
N ARG A 162 8.36 10.43 -9.53
CA ARG A 162 9.83 10.52 -9.50
C ARG A 162 10.46 11.00 -10.81
N GLY A 163 9.88 10.63 -11.94
CA GLY A 163 10.37 11.08 -13.26
C GLY A 163 10.24 12.59 -13.52
N LYS A 164 9.57 13.33 -12.62
CA LYS A 164 9.40 14.80 -12.70
C LYS A 164 10.22 15.55 -11.64
N ILE A 165 10.96 14.83 -10.79
CA ILE A 165 11.76 15.45 -9.74
C ILE A 165 12.94 16.19 -10.38
N ASP A 166 13.15 17.45 -9.93
CA ASP A 166 14.24 18.31 -10.38
C ASP A 166 15.61 17.65 -10.15
N ASP A 167 16.54 17.80 -11.09
CA ASP A 167 17.86 17.20 -11.06
C ASP A 167 18.77 17.76 -9.95
N GLN A 168 18.40 18.89 -9.34
CA GLN A 168 19.05 19.45 -8.16
C GLN A 168 18.52 18.87 -6.84
N SER A 169 17.42 18.11 -6.86
CA SER A 169 16.84 17.51 -5.67
C SER A 169 17.68 16.33 -5.15
N ALA A 170 17.78 16.22 -3.82
CA ALA A 170 18.39 15.04 -3.18
C ALA A 170 17.65 13.72 -3.47
N LEU A 171 16.44 13.79 -4.02
CA LEU A 171 15.61 12.63 -4.39
C LEU A 171 15.68 12.31 -5.89
N TYR A 172 16.49 13.03 -6.65
CA TYR A 172 16.62 12.81 -8.09
C TYR A 172 17.25 11.44 -8.41
N THR A 173 16.72 10.81 -9.46
CA THR A 173 17.33 9.63 -10.09
C THR A 173 17.19 9.72 -11.61
N THR A 174 18.19 9.27 -12.35
CA THR A 174 18.25 9.45 -13.81
C THR A 174 17.20 8.65 -14.57
N GLU A 175 16.95 7.43 -14.17
CA GLU A 175 16.09 6.48 -14.90
C GLU A 175 15.19 5.69 -13.93
N PRO A 176 14.20 6.37 -13.29
CA PRO A 176 13.28 5.66 -12.41
C PRO A 176 12.42 4.67 -13.18
N LEU A 177 12.19 3.49 -12.63
CA LEU A 177 11.28 2.52 -13.22
C LEU A 177 9.89 3.16 -13.47
N PRO A 178 9.37 3.12 -14.70
CA PRO A 178 8.05 3.68 -15.00
C PRO A 178 6.94 2.92 -14.27
N VAL A 179 6.04 3.68 -13.62
CA VAL A 179 4.87 3.15 -12.92
C VAL A 179 3.62 3.44 -13.75
N GLN A 180 2.84 2.40 -14.10
CA GLN A 180 1.63 2.56 -14.93
C GLN A 180 0.44 3.09 -14.15
N ALA A 181 0.34 2.75 -12.86
CA ALA A 181 -0.74 3.20 -12.00
C ALA A 181 -0.34 3.19 -10.53
N VAL A 182 -1.07 3.96 -9.72
CA VAL A 182 -0.91 3.99 -8.26
C VAL A 182 -2.23 3.64 -7.59
N PHE A 183 -2.16 2.83 -6.56
CA PHE A 183 -3.28 2.51 -5.69
C PHE A 183 -2.97 2.99 -4.26
N ALA A 184 -3.34 4.24 -3.96
CA ALA A 184 -3.06 4.86 -2.67
C ALA A 184 -4.26 4.70 -1.72
N LEU A 185 -4.09 3.92 -0.67
CA LEU A 185 -5.08 3.66 0.37
C LEU A 185 -4.91 4.66 1.51
N ALA A 186 -5.90 5.54 1.72
CA ALA A 186 -5.88 6.57 2.75
C ALA A 186 -4.50 7.28 2.87
N PRO A 187 -3.95 7.83 1.77
CA PRO A 187 -2.57 8.32 1.74
C PRO A 187 -2.37 9.54 2.63
N ALA A 188 -1.22 9.62 3.27
CA ALA A 188 -0.73 10.81 3.96
C ALA A 188 -0.16 11.82 2.94
N ALA A 189 -0.99 12.31 2.01
CA ALA A 189 -0.56 12.97 0.79
C ALA A 189 -0.13 14.43 0.96
N ASP A 190 -0.71 15.16 1.91
CA ASP A 190 -0.40 16.56 2.20
C ASP A 190 0.49 16.64 3.46
N LEU A 191 1.81 16.63 3.23
CA LEU A 191 2.77 16.60 4.32
C LEU A 191 2.78 17.89 5.14
N GLU A 192 2.53 19.05 4.52
CA GLU A 192 2.47 20.33 5.21
C GLU A 192 1.27 20.36 6.17
N ALA A 193 0.08 20.04 5.68
CA ALA A 193 -1.12 19.99 6.51
C ALA A 193 -1.05 18.93 7.60
N LEU A 194 -0.35 17.83 7.38
CA LEU A 194 -0.15 16.77 8.40
C LEU A 194 0.83 17.25 9.50
N GLU A 195 1.88 17.99 9.14
CA GLU A 195 2.81 18.58 10.10
C GLU A 195 2.10 19.65 10.93
N GLU A 196 1.37 20.57 10.32
CA GLU A 196 0.60 21.59 11.02
C GLU A 196 -0.39 21.02 12.04
N ARG A 197 -0.99 19.87 11.74
CA ARG A 197 -1.94 19.17 12.63
C ARG A 197 -1.26 18.31 13.70
N GLY A 198 0.06 18.16 13.66
CA GLY A 198 0.80 17.25 14.53
C GLY A 198 0.43 15.79 14.31
N SER A 199 0.00 15.42 13.10
CA SER A 199 -0.42 14.07 12.77
C SER A 199 0.72 13.06 12.99
N CYS A 200 0.37 11.83 13.39
CA CYS A 200 1.36 10.81 13.70
C CYS A 200 2.41 11.21 14.76
N GLY A 201 2.05 12.11 15.71
CA GLY A 201 2.98 12.54 16.74
C GLY A 201 4.18 13.32 16.20
N ASN A 202 3.93 14.27 15.29
CA ASN A 202 4.94 15.09 14.59
C ASN A 202 5.96 14.25 13.80
N ALA A 203 5.52 13.10 13.28
CA ALA A 203 6.42 12.25 12.52
C ALA A 203 6.85 12.90 11.20
N VAL A 204 6.02 13.76 10.60
CA VAL A 204 6.34 14.41 9.32
C VAL A 204 7.55 15.34 9.47
N GLY A 205 7.55 16.26 10.45
CA GLY A 205 8.68 17.15 10.68
C GLY A 205 9.96 16.39 11.03
N ARG A 206 9.84 15.30 11.80
CA ARG A 206 10.97 14.41 12.09
C ARG A 206 11.48 13.70 10.83
N LEU A 207 10.57 13.25 9.95
CA LEU A 207 10.90 12.62 8.67
C LEU A 207 11.66 13.59 7.77
N MET A 208 11.16 14.83 7.66
CA MET A 208 11.72 15.88 6.81
C MET A 208 12.93 16.58 7.43
N GLY A 209 13.17 16.37 8.73
CA GLY A 209 14.27 16.99 9.48
C GLY A 209 13.97 18.43 9.97
N GLY A 210 12.71 18.87 9.86
CA GLY A 210 12.22 20.16 10.30
C GLY A 210 10.88 20.53 9.66
N THR A 211 10.44 21.76 9.88
CA THR A 211 9.15 22.30 9.41
C THR A 211 9.19 22.69 7.91
N PRO A 212 8.02 22.88 7.26
CA PRO A 212 7.96 23.40 5.88
C PRO A 212 8.63 24.78 5.73
N ALA A 213 8.60 25.61 6.75
CA ALA A 213 9.26 26.93 6.73
C ALA A 213 10.79 26.83 6.77
N GLU A 214 11.35 25.79 7.43
CA GLU A 214 12.80 25.55 7.52
C GLU A 214 13.35 24.84 6.29
N TYR A 215 12.57 23.93 5.67
CA TYR A 215 13.00 23.08 4.54
C TYR A 215 11.93 23.00 3.43
N PRO A 216 11.50 24.12 2.86
CA PRO A 216 10.42 24.12 1.86
C PRO A 216 10.72 23.22 0.65
N GLU A 217 11.99 23.17 0.23
CA GLU A 217 12.42 22.33 -0.91
C GLU A 217 12.24 20.83 -0.67
N ARG A 218 12.34 20.37 0.61
CA ARG A 218 12.11 18.96 0.95
C ARG A 218 10.63 18.62 0.84
N TYR A 219 9.78 19.48 1.39
CA TYR A 219 8.33 19.28 1.30
C TYR A 219 7.85 19.35 -0.16
N GLN A 220 8.40 20.27 -0.95
CA GLN A 220 8.10 20.34 -2.37
C GLN A 220 8.52 19.06 -3.12
N ALA A 221 9.67 18.49 -2.82
CA ALA A 221 10.16 17.27 -3.49
C ALA A 221 9.48 15.98 -3.02
N ALA A 222 8.91 15.98 -1.81
CA ALA A 222 8.41 14.77 -1.15
C ALA A 222 6.89 14.70 -1.06
N SER A 223 6.18 15.83 -1.00
CA SER A 223 4.73 15.85 -0.83
C SER A 223 4.01 15.58 -2.15
N PRO A 224 3.14 14.55 -2.21
CA PRO A 224 2.36 14.27 -3.42
C PRO A 224 1.39 15.38 -3.83
N MET A 225 1.14 16.35 -2.97
CA MET A 225 0.22 17.47 -3.20
C MET A 225 0.91 18.75 -3.73
N GLN A 226 2.24 18.72 -3.89
CA GLN A 226 3.05 19.85 -4.37
C GLN A 226 3.33 19.80 -5.86
#